data_bf4349a2844c208c569a55aae8e7ec3d
#
_entry.id   bf4349a2844c208c569a55aae8e7ec3d
#
_cell.length_a   1.000
_cell.length_b   1.000
_cell.length_c   1.000
_cell.angle_alpha   90.00
_cell.angle_beta   90.00
_cell.angle_gamma   90.00
#
_symmetry.space_group_name_H-M   'P 1'
#
loop_
_entity.id
_entity.type
_entity.pdbx_description
1 polymer ?
#
loop_
_entity_poly.entity_id
_entity_poly.type
_entity_poly.pdbx_seq_one_letter_code
_entity_poly.pdbx_strand_id
1 'polypeptide(L)'
;MQSTSIKKIYSNIDSIISGEKTRKSIKENIGNTLKDLVFYMPYKIVSAYYCKAWNDLENKKKVLIKVRVNKHYFSFPRSNIPYRISVIFDNKTINLVFFSKYTGYLKSIYKEGEDITISGTLATYGKKFQILHPTVVDLNTINPETNTINTLFYRQKGGLKSSIIHKSILKTLPLIPEIEEWHSRFKERYPLMPSWKEALNNIHLGN
;
A
#
# COMPACT_ATOMS: atom_id res chain seq x y z
N MET A 1 28.02 15.15 -19.80
CA MET A 1 26.63 14.62 -19.69
C MET A 1 26.21 14.25 -18.27
N GLN A 2 27.07 13.75 -17.38
CA GLN A 2 26.74 13.34 -16.00
C GLN A 2 26.23 14.46 -15.09
N SER A 3 26.79 15.69 -15.21
CA SER A 3 26.35 16.84 -14.39
C SER A 3 24.87 17.22 -14.52
N THR A 4 24.25 16.94 -15.67
CA THR A 4 22.84 17.25 -15.93
C THR A 4 21.91 16.23 -15.27
N SER A 5 22.31 14.96 -15.20
CA SER A 5 21.53 13.88 -14.57
C SER A 5 21.43 14.07 -13.06
N ILE A 6 22.55 14.42 -12.41
CA ILE A 6 22.57 14.68 -10.96
C ILE A 6 21.72 15.91 -10.59
N LYS A 7 21.75 16.97 -11.39
CA LYS A 7 20.92 18.17 -11.17
C LYS A 7 19.43 17.84 -11.16
N LYS A 8 18.98 16.86 -11.92
CA LYS A 8 17.55 16.47 -12.02
C LYS A 8 16.99 16.00 -10.67
N ILE A 9 17.78 15.37 -9.80
CA ILE A 9 17.29 14.89 -8.51
C ILE A 9 16.95 16.07 -7.55
N TYR A 10 17.54 17.24 -7.79
CA TYR A 10 17.24 18.47 -7.04
C TYR A 10 16.12 19.30 -7.65
N SER A 11 15.46 18.82 -8.72
CA SER A 11 14.31 19.51 -9.29
C SER A 11 13.13 19.55 -8.32
N ASN A 12 12.34 20.63 -8.43
CA ASN A 12 11.20 20.87 -7.56
C ASN A 12 10.06 19.91 -7.86
N ILE A 13 9.30 19.53 -6.83
CA ILE A 13 8.16 18.61 -6.89
C ILE A 13 6.86 19.27 -7.33
N ASP A 14 6.85 20.57 -7.63
CA ASP A 14 5.62 21.35 -7.89
C ASP A 14 4.79 20.84 -9.05
N SER A 15 5.43 20.36 -10.11
CA SER A 15 4.75 19.81 -11.29
C SER A 15 4.30 18.35 -11.11
N ILE A 16 4.78 17.67 -10.06
CA ILE A 16 4.60 16.22 -9.87
C ILE A 16 3.46 15.94 -8.90
N ILE A 17 3.41 16.72 -7.81
CA ILE A 17 2.42 16.53 -6.76
C ILE A 17 1.18 17.36 -7.06
N SER A 18 0.12 16.68 -7.45
CA SER A 18 -1.21 17.28 -7.64
C SER A 18 -1.87 17.59 -6.30
N GLY A 19 -2.58 18.72 -6.22
CA GLY A 19 -3.28 19.16 -5.02
C GLY A 19 -2.41 20.08 -4.14
N GLU A 20 -2.77 21.37 -4.15
CA GLU A 20 -2.03 22.45 -3.47
C GLU A 20 -1.81 22.16 -1.98
N LYS A 21 -2.85 21.74 -1.28
CA LYS A 21 -2.76 21.42 0.16
C LYS A 21 -1.76 20.30 0.44
N THR A 22 -1.77 19.24 -0.37
CA THR A 22 -0.83 18.11 -0.22
C THR A 22 0.60 18.56 -0.52
N ARG A 23 0.79 19.29 -1.62
CA ARG A 23 2.09 19.82 -2.03
C ARG A 23 2.69 20.74 -0.97
N LYS A 24 1.90 21.68 -0.44
CA LYS A 24 2.33 22.57 0.64
C LYS A 24 2.77 21.76 1.87
N SER A 25 1.94 20.81 2.30
CA SER A 25 2.27 19.98 3.47
C SER A 25 3.51 19.11 3.26
N ILE A 26 3.75 18.58 2.05
CA ILE A 26 4.98 17.85 1.72
C ILE A 26 6.20 18.75 1.82
N LYS A 27 6.14 19.96 1.22
CA LYS A 27 7.25 20.92 1.27
C LYS A 27 7.64 21.31 2.69
N GLU A 28 6.66 21.57 3.53
CA GLU A 28 6.87 21.99 4.91
C GLU A 28 7.42 20.87 5.82
N ASN A 29 7.09 19.61 5.53
CA ASN A 29 7.36 18.51 6.45
C ASN A 29 8.39 17.48 5.95
N ILE A 30 8.59 17.36 4.64
CA ILE A 30 9.51 16.40 4.03
C ILE A 30 10.60 17.13 3.26
N GLY A 31 10.21 18.03 2.33
CA GLY A 31 11.12 18.79 1.49
C GLY A 31 10.49 19.13 0.14
N ASN A 32 11.23 19.88 -0.68
CA ASN A 32 10.71 20.47 -1.92
C ASN A 32 11.32 19.88 -3.20
N THR A 33 12.24 18.92 -3.08
CA THR A 33 12.92 18.30 -4.22
C THR A 33 12.57 16.83 -4.40
N LEU A 34 12.87 16.29 -5.58
CA LEU A 34 12.77 14.83 -5.83
C LEU A 34 13.60 14.04 -4.81
N LYS A 35 14.82 14.51 -4.53
CA LYS A 35 15.72 13.92 -3.53
C LYS A 35 15.04 13.76 -2.19
N ASP A 36 14.39 14.81 -1.69
CA ASP A 36 13.75 14.77 -0.37
C ASP A 36 12.69 13.69 -0.27
N LEU A 37 11.90 13.50 -1.34
CA LEU A 37 10.87 12.48 -1.38
C LEU A 37 11.44 11.07 -1.49
N VAL A 38 12.39 10.83 -2.41
CA VAL A 38 12.88 9.47 -2.63
C VAL A 38 13.80 8.96 -1.53
N PHE A 39 14.39 9.87 -0.74
CA PHE A 39 15.14 9.52 0.46
C PHE A 39 14.26 9.50 1.74
N TYR A 40 12.97 9.80 1.63
CA TYR A 40 12.06 9.61 2.75
C TYR A 40 11.68 8.13 2.85
N MET A 41 12.50 7.37 3.56
CA MET A 41 12.43 5.91 3.61
C MET A 41 11.24 5.40 4.43
N PRO A 42 10.64 4.24 4.06
CA PRO A 42 9.68 3.58 4.90
C PRO A 42 10.34 3.09 6.21
N TYR A 43 9.63 3.16 7.31
CA TYR A 43 10.12 2.68 8.61
C TYR A 43 9.61 1.28 8.96
N LYS A 44 8.60 0.80 8.23
CA LYS A 44 7.99 -0.51 8.47
C LYS A 44 7.40 -1.07 7.18
N ILE A 45 7.60 -2.34 6.97
CA ILE A 45 6.97 -3.14 5.91
C ILE A 45 6.09 -4.19 6.57
N VAL A 46 4.87 -4.36 6.07
CA VAL A 46 3.95 -5.42 6.52
C VAL A 46 3.50 -6.21 5.31
N SER A 47 3.89 -7.48 5.29
CA SER A 47 3.51 -8.41 4.22
C SER A 47 2.14 -9.03 4.53
N ALA A 48 1.30 -9.11 3.51
CA ALA A 48 0.07 -9.89 3.52
C ALA A 48 0.31 -11.15 2.68
N TYR A 49 0.06 -12.32 3.27
CA TYR A 49 0.26 -13.60 2.61
C TYR A 49 -1.02 -14.04 1.91
N TYR A 50 -0.87 -14.55 0.67
CA TYR A 50 -1.99 -15.08 -0.07
C TYR A 50 -2.41 -16.44 0.49
N CYS A 51 -3.60 -16.48 1.08
CA CYS A 51 -4.20 -17.69 1.62
C CYS A 51 -5.16 -18.27 0.58
N LYS A 52 -5.03 -19.57 0.27
CA LYS A 52 -5.87 -20.29 -0.69
C LYS A 52 -6.97 -21.08 0.00
N ALA A 53 -6.74 -21.54 1.21
CA ALA A 53 -7.66 -22.35 1.99
C ALA A 53 -7.95 -21.77 3.38
N TRP A 54 -9.05 -22.21 3.98
CA TRP A 54 -9.43 -21.78 5.33
C TRP A 54 -8.35 -22.05 6.40
N ASN A 55 -7.64 -23.15 6.25
CA ASN A 55 -6.63 -23.58 7.20
C ASN A 55 -5.35 -22.70 7.14
N ASP A 56 -5.18 -21.93 6.07
CA ASP A 56 -4.07 -20.96 5.93
C ASP A 56 -4.32 -19.69 6.77
N LEU A 57 -5.53 -19.51 7.29
CA LEU A 57 -5.93 -18.32 8.00
C LEU A 57 -5.42 -18.34 9.44
N GLU A 58 -4.56 -17.40 9.78
CA GLU A 58 -4.04 -17.20 11.12
C GLU A 58 -4.60 -15.92 11.76
N ASN A 59 -5.11 -16.04 12.98
CA ASN A 59 -5.59 -14.89 13.75
C ASN A 59 -4.47 -13.87 13.99
N LYS A 60 -4.79 -12.57 13.89
CA LYS A 60 -3.88 -11.42 14.00
C LYS A 60 -2.82 -11.31 12.88
N LYS A 61 -2.83 -12.19 11.89
CA LYS A 61 -2.00 -12.06 10.69
C LYS A 61 -2.69 -11.19 9.64
N LYS A 62 -1.89 -10.50 8.83
CA LYS A 62 -2.38 -9.80 7.65
C LYS A 62 -2.47 -10.79 6.51
N VAL A 63 -3.68 -11.00 6.01
CA VAL A 63 -3.99 -11.97 4.95
C VAL A 63 -4.37 -11.27 3.66
N LEU A 64 -4.14 -11.97 2.56
CA LEU A 64 -4.62 -11.65 1.22
C LEU A 64 -5.46 -12.84 0.78
N ILE A 65 -6.76 -12.61 0.51
CA ILE A 65 -7.71 -13.66 0.15
C ILE A 65 -8.60 -13.23 -1.00
N LYS A 66 -8.90 -14.17 -1.90
CA LYS A 66 -9.95 -14.01 -2.91
C LYS A 66 -11.27 -14.47 -2.31
N VAL A 67 -12.26 -13.60 -2.29
CA VAL A 67 -13.56 -13.83 -1.65
C VAL A 67 -14.70 -13.48 -2.60
N ARG A 68 -15.84 -14.14 -2.42
CA ARG A 68 -17.08 -13.76 -3.07
C ARG A 68 -17.92 -12.91 -2.13
N VAL A 69 -18.33 -11.73 -2.57
CA VAL A 69 -19.21 -10.85 -1.78
C VAL A 69 -20.60 -11.48 -1.71
N ASN A 70 -21.08 -11.74 -0.49
CA ASN A 70 -22.38 -12.40 -0.30
C ASN A 70 -23.49 -11.39 -0.01
N LYS A 71 -23.38 -10.62 1.10
CA LYS A 71 -24.46 -9.74 1.53
C LYS A 71 -23.95 -8.57 2.37
N HIS A 72 -24.60 -7.40 2.20
CA HIS A 72 -24.38 -6.22 3.01
C HIS A 72 -25.35 -6.16 4.19
N TYR A 73 -24.83 -5.86 5.38
CA TYR A 73 -25.62 -5.62 6.59
C TYR A 73 -25.48 -4.17 7.02
N PHE A 74 -26.57 -3.44 6.94
CA PHE A 74 -26.62 -2.03 7.26
C PHE A 74 -26.67 -1.83 8.77
N SER A 75 -25.96 -0.80 9.25
CA SER A 75 -26.20 -0.24 10.57
C SER A 75 -27.29 0.85 10.48
N PHE A 76 -28.16 0.92 11.46
CA PHE A 76 -29.12 2.02 11.54
C PHE A 76 -28.38 3.35 11.78
N PRO A 77 -28.83 4.47 11.16
CA PRO A 77 -28.32 5.80 11.46
C PRO A 77 -28.50 6.08 12.96
N ARG A 78 -27.49 6.31 13.72
CA ARG A 78 -27.42 6.47 15.19
C ARG A 78 -27.10 5.21 16.01
N SER A 79 -26.91 4.04 15.39
CA SER A 79 -26.39 2.88 16.11
C SER A 79 -24.85 2.87 16.09
N ASN A 80 -24.24 2.44 17.19
CA ASN A 80 -22.79 2.21 17.25
C ASN A 80 -22.37 0.89 16.54
N ILE A 81 -23.32 0.27 15.81
CA ILE A 81 -23.06 -0.99 15.10
C ILE A 81 -22.32 -0.66 13.81
N PRO A 82 -21.15 -1.25 13.58
CA PRO A 82 -20.38 -1.02 12.35
C PRO A 82 -21.09 -1.61 11.13
N TYR A 83 -20.86 -1.01 9.96
CA TYR A 83 -21.28 -1.59 8.69
C TYR A 83 -20.55 -2.89 8.44
N ARG A 84 -21.26 -3.93 8.05
CA ARG A 84 -20.70 -5.27 7.82
C ARG A 84 -21.04 -5.77 6.44
N ILE A 85 -20.07 -6.46 5.85
CA ILE A 85 -20.24 -7.19 4.59
C ILE A 85 -19.87 -8.64 4.86
N SER A 86 -20.78 -9.54 4.58
CA SER A 86 -20.52 -10.97 4.61
C SER A 86 -19.86 -11.37 3.31
N VAL A 87 -18.75 -12.09 3.38
CA VAL A 87 -18.07 -12.66 2.22
C VAL A 87 -17.85 -14.16 2.41
N ILE A 88 -17.76 -14.89 1.31
CA ILE A 88 -17.50 -16.33 1.29
C ILE A 88 -16.04 -16.55 0.88
N PHE A 89 -15.31 -17.26 1.70
CA PHE A 89 -13.97 -17.74 1.48
C PHE A 89 -13.91 -19.23 1.80
N ASP A 90 -13.49 -20.05 0.85
CA ASP A 90 -13.40 -21.53 1.02
C ASP A 90 -14.68 -22.13 1.65
N ASN A 91 -15.84 -21.80 1.08
CA ASN A 91 -17.18 -22.22 1.51
C ASN A 91 -17.58 -21.80 2.95
N LYS A 92 -16.81 -20.93 3.59
CA LYS A 92 -17.11 -20.42 4.93
C LYS A 92 -17.23 -18.90 4.91
N THR A 93 -17.93 -18.35 5.91
CA THR A 93 -18.23 -16.92 5.99
C THR A 93 -17.20 -16.16 6.81
N ILE A 94 -16.72 -15.06 6.25
CA ILE A 94 -15.92 -14.03 6.96
C ILE A 94 -16.72 -12.72 6.95
N ASN A 95 -16.67 -11.96 8.04
CA ASN A 95 -17.29 -10.65 8.11
C ASN A 95 -16.24 -9.54 7.88
N LEU A 96 -16.47 -8.69 6.90
CA LEU A 96 -15.74 -7.44 6.72
C LEU A 96 -16.43 -6.36 7.54
N VAL A 97 -15.68 -5.64 8.37
CA VAL A 97 -16.23 -4.67 9.33
C VAL A 97 -15.68 -3.28 9.04
N PHE A 98 -16.59 -2.31 8.89
CA PHE A 98 -16.25 -0.92 8.56
C PHE A 98 -16.90 0.05 9.53
N PHE A 99 -16.09 0.88 10.18
CA PHE A 99 -16.55 2.00 11.03
C PHE A 99 -16.72 3.29 10.20
N SER A 100 -17.31 3.17 9.00
CA SER A 100 -17.49 4.28 8.08
C SER A 100 -18.95 4.69 7.96
N LYS A 101 -19.19 6.00 7.91
CA LYS A 101 -20.51 6.59 7.59
C LYS A 101 -20.83 6.59 6.08
N TYR A 102 -19.79 6.38 5.23
CA TYR A 102 -19.90 6.44 3.76
C TYR A 102 -20.18 5.06 3.17
N THR A 103 -21.39 4.56 3.38
CA THR A 103 -21.79 3.21 2.94
C THR A 103 -21.98 3.09 1.42
N GLY A 104 -22.31 4.19 0.73
CA GLY A 104 -22.45 4.19 -0.73
C GLY A 104 -21.18 3.82 -1.46
N TYR A 105 -20.04 4.35 -1.01
CA TYR A 105 -18.72 4.00 -1.56
C TYR A 105 -18.38 2.51 -1.34
N LEU A 106 -18.72 1.96 -0.17
CA LEU A 106 -18.49 0.55 0.11
C LEU A 106 -19.31 -0.35 -0.80
N LYS A 107 -20.56 0.02 -1.11
CA LYS A 107 -21.41 -0.74 -2.04
C LYS A 107 -20.87 -0.75 -3.47
N SER A 108 -20.28 0.36 -3.92
CA SER A 108 -19.73 0.43 -5.28
C SER A 108 -18.48 -0.43 -5.46
N ILE A 109 -17.70 -0.64 -4.37
CA ILE A 109 -16.48 -1.44 -4.40
C ILE A 109 -16.77 -2.92 -4.11
N TYR A 110 -17.62 -3.20 -3.13
CA TYR A 110 -17.96 -4.56 -2.69
C TYR A 110 -19.33 -4.96 -3.23
N LYS A 111 -19.46 -5.20 -4.53
CA LYS A 111 -20.73 -5.56 -5.15
C LYS A 111 -21.11 -7.00 -4.84
N GLU A 112 -22.37 -7.20 -4.44
CA GLU A 112 -22.89 -8.54 -4.13
C GLU A 112 -22.78 -9.47 -5.35
N GLY A 113 -22.33 -10.70 -5.12
CA GLY A 113 -22.13 -11.71 -6.14
C GLY A 113 -20.78 -11.63 -6.88
N GLU A 114 -20.01 -10.56 -6.74
CA GLU A 114 -18.69 -10.43 -7.38
C GLU A 114 -17.58 -11.08 -6.56
N ASP A 115 -16.59 -11.62 -7.28
CA ASP A 115 -15.34 -12.13 -6.71
C ASP A 115 -14.33 -10.99 -6.65
N ILE A 116 -13.77 -10.75 -5.48
CA ILE A 116 -12.77 -9.71 -5.25
C ILE A 116 -11.60 -10.25 -4.43
N THR A 117 -10.43 -9.65 -4.59
CA THR A 117 -9.28 -9.93 -3.73
C THR A 117 -9.15 -8.82 -2.70
N ILE A 118 -9.05 -9.21 -1.44
CA ILE A 118 -8.95 -8.27 -0.32
C ILE A 118 -7.74 -8.57 0.55
N SER A 119 -7.17 -7.52 1.12
CA SER A 119 -6.12 -7.62 2.13
C SER A 119 -6.56 -6.94 3.42
N GLY A 120 -6.30 -7.59 4.55
CA GLY A 120 -6.57 -7.02 5.86
C GLY A 120 -6.09 -7.92 6.99
N THR A 121 -6.12 -7.38 8.21
CA THR A 121 -5.74 -8.15 9.39
C THR A 121 -6.92 -8.99 9.85
N LEU A 122 -6.71 -10.30 9.92
CA LEU A 122 -7.69 -11.24 10.41
C LEU A 122 -7.84 -11.10 11.94
N ALA A 123 -9.05 -11.04 12.41
CA ALA A 123 -9.37 -11.04 13.82
C ALA A 123 -10.49 -12.06 14.09
N THR A 124 -10.57 -12.53 15.32
CA THR A 124 -11.68 -13.37 15.78
C THR A 124 -12.61 -12.59 16.69
N TYR A 125 -13.91 -12.72 16.48
CA TYR A 125 -14.94 -12.23 17.37
C TYR A 125 -15.90 -13.38 17.71
N GLY A 126 -15.82 -13.86 18.94
CA GLY A 126 -16.42 -15.14 19.31
C GLY A 126 -15.80 -16.27 18.49
N LYS A 127 -16.65 -17.07 17.81
CA LYS A 127 -16.22 -18.18 16.93
C LYS A 127 -16.11 -17.78 15.44
N LYS A 128 -16.24 -16.49 15.09
CA LYS A 128 -16.28 -16.02 13.70
C LYS A 128 -15.06 -15.20 13.37
N PHE A 129 -14.51 -15.42 12.18
CA PHE A 129 -13.49 -14.55 11.61
C PHE A 129 -14.08 -13.24 11.11
N GLN A 130 -13.32 -12.16 11.30
CA GLN A 130 -13.62 -10.84 10.77
C GLN A 130 -12.35 -10.15 10.30
N ILE A 131 -12.50 -9.23 9.35
CA ILE A 131 -11.43 -8.36 8.88
C ILE A 131 -11.89 -6.91 9.03
N LEU A 132 -11.11 -6.11 9.77
CA LEU A 132 -11.40 -4.70 10.00
C LEU A 132 -10.83 -3.86 8.86
N HIS A 133 -11.67 -3.03 8.25
CA HIS A 133 -11.28 -2.11 7.17
C HIS A 133 -10.39 -2.75 6.10
N PRO A 134 -10.79 -3.89 5.49
CA PRO A 134 -10.00 -4.47 4.42
C PRO A 134 -9.90 -3.52 3.23
N THR A 135 -8.84 -3.70 2.45
CA THR A 135 -8.65 -2.99 1.17
C THR A 135 -8.77 -3.98 0.03
N VAL A 136 -9.44 -3.56 -1.06
CA VAL A 136 -9.43 -4.32 -2.31
C VAL A 136 -8.08 -4.16 -2.97
N VAL A 137 -7.55 -5.24 -3.50
CA VAL A 137 -6.21 -5.36 -4.05
C VAL A 137 -6.28 -5.93 -5.46
N ASP A 138 -5.48 -5.37 -6.36
CA ASP A 138 -5.27 -5.94 -7.68
C ASP A 138 -4.30 -7.14 -7.59
N LEU A 139 -4.69 -8.27 -8.15
CA LEU A 139 -3.86 -9.48 -8.20
C LEU A 139 -2.53 -9.26 -8.91
N ASN A 140 -2.47 -8.35 -9.87
CA ASN A 140 -1.24 -8.00 -10.60
C ASN A 140 -0.16 -7.35 -9.71
N THR A 141 -0.52 -6.93 -8.50
CA THR A 141 0.41 -6.32 -7.54
C THR A 141 1.01 -7.34 -6.55
N ILE A 142 0.63 -8.61 -6.67
CA ILE A 142 1.18 -9.68 -5.83
C ILE A 142 2.56 -10.06 -6.38
N ASN A 143 3.55 -10.12 -5.49
CA ASN A 143 4.85 -10.68 -5.87
C ASN A 143 4.69 -12.17 -6.17
N PRO A 144 4.99 -12.63 -7.41
CA PRO A 144 4.73 -14.01 -7.82
C PRO A 144 5.65 -15.03 -7.13
N GLU A 145 6.84 -14.61 -6.70
CA GLU A 145 7.82 -15.50 -6.05
C GLU A 145 7.44 -15.78 -4.59
N THR A 146 7.00 -14.74 -3.88
CA THR A 146 6.69 -14.83 -2.45
C THR A 146 5.21 -15.04 -2.16
N ASN A 147 4.33 -14.88 -3.16
CA ASN A 147 2.87 -14.85 -3.00
C ASN A 147 2.42 -13.84 -1.92
N THR A 148 3.12 -12.70 -1.83
CA THR A 148 2.83 -11.65 -0.86
C THR A 148 2.54 -10.32 -1.52
N ILE A 149 1.89 -9.47 -0.76
CA ILE A 149 1.80 -8.03 -1.04
C ILE A 149 2.39 -7.27 0.13
N ASN A 150 3.32 -6.38 -0.16
CA ASN A 150 3.96 -5.56 0.83
C ASN A 150 3.27 -4.20 0.97
N THR A 151 2.93 -3.84 2.20
CA THR A 151 2.43 -2.50 2.55
C THR A 151 3.52 -1.76 3.29
N LEU A 152 3.94 -0.64 2.71
CA LEU A 152 4.99 0.21 3.26
C LEU A 152 4.39 1.31 4.13
N PHE A 153 4.98 1.52 5.29
CA PHE A 153 4.56 2.56 6.22
C PHE A 153 5.64 3.63 6.34
N TYR A 154 5.24 4.86 6.14
CA TYR A 154 6.08 6.05 6.27
C TYR A 154 5.69 6.83 7.52
N ARG A 155 6.67 7.42 8.20
CA ARG A 155 6.40 8.27 9.37
C ARG A 155 5.53 9.45 8.96
N GLN A 156 4.43 9.63 9.66
CA GLN A 156 3.51 10.73 9.40
C GLN A 156 4.10 12.04 9.95
N LYS A 157 4.01 13.10 9.15
CA LYS A 157 4.43 14.45 9.54
C LYS A 157 3.39 15.46 9.04
N GLY A 158 3.13 16.52 9.81
CA GLY A 158 2.23 17.61 9.41
C GLY A 158 0.83 17.14 8.98
N GLY A 159 0.28 16.08 9.56
CA GLY A 159 -1.01 15.53 9.18
C GLY A 159 -1.02 14.70 7.89
N LEU A 160 0.15 14.53 7.22
CA LEU A 160 0.28 13.67 6.05
C LEU A 160 0.17 12.20 6.43
N LYS A 161 -0.83 11.52 5.88
CA LYS A 161 -0.99 10.07 6.04
C LYS A 161 0.11 9.32 5.27
N SER A 162 0.56 8.18 5.81
CA SER A 162 1.55 7.29 5.16
C SER A 162 1.20 6.96 3.71
N SER A 163 -0.07 6.69 3.40
CA SER A 163 -0.53 6.39 2.04
C SER A 163 -0.39 7.57 1.06
N ILE A 164 -0.53 8.81 1.54
CA ILE A 164 -0.34 10.02 0.72
C ILE A 164 1.14 10.19 0.41
N ILE A 165 2.00 10.02 1.42
CA ILE A 165 3.46 10.08 1.27
C ILE A 165 3.91 9.03 0.25
N HIS A 166 3.49 7.77 0.42
CA HIS A 166 3.82 6.68 -0.51
C HIS A 166 3.38 6.98 -1.95
N LYS A 167 2.11 7.39 -2.16
CA LYS A 167 1.61 7.77 -3.49
C LYS A 167 2.41 8.92 -4.11
N SER A 168 2.88 9.86 -3.31
CA SER A 168 3.70 10.97 -3.78
C SER A 168 5.08 10.48 -4.22
N ILE A 169 5.71 9.60 -3.45
CA ILE A 169 7.00 8.98 -3.80
C ILE A 169 6.88 8.16 -5.09
N LEU A 170 5.84 7.33 -5.22
CA LEU A 170 5.63 6.52 -6.44
C LEU A 170 5.54 7.37 -7.72
N LYS A 171 5.00 8.60 -7.64
CA LYS A 171 4.99 9.53 -8.77
C LYS A 171 6.37 10.09 -9.11
N THR A 172 7.30 10.09 -8.18
CA THR A 172 8.66 10.61 -8.38
C THR A 172 9.65 9.56 -8.86
N LEU A 173 9.42 8.29 -8.55
CA LEU A 173 10.33 7.19 -8.91
C LEU A 173 10.68 7.13 -10.42
N PRO A 174 9.73 7.27 -11.37
CA PRO A 174 10.06 7.23 -12.80
C PRO A 174 10.97 8.38 -13.25
N LEU A 175 11.00 9.48 -12.48
CA LEU A 175 11.74 10.70 -12.82
C LEU A 175 13.18 10.68 -12.30
N ILE A 176 13.54 9.70 -11.47
CA ILE A 176 14.88 9.56 -10.92
C ILE A 176 15.87 9.22 -12.05
N PRO A 177 16.95 9.99 -12.19
CA PRO A 177 17.98 9.68 -13.17
C PRO A 177 18.81 8.44 -12.76
N GLU A 178 19.38 7.74 -13.72
CA GLU A 178 20.48 6.82 -13.44
C GLU A 178 21.73 7.61 -13.06
N ILE A 179 22.42 7.16 -12.02
CA ILE A 179 23.69 7.73 -11.54
C ILE A 179 24.73 6.60 -11.54
N GLU A 180 25.68 6.67 -12.44
CA GLU A 180 26.67 5.60 -12.65
C GLU A 180 27.88 5.68 -11.72
N GLU A 181 28.22 6.89 -11.22
CA GLU A 181 29.52 7.19 -10.63
C GLU A 181 29.94 6.32 -9.45
N TRP A 182 29.02 5.94 -8.59
CA TRP A 182 29.40 5.11 -7.46
C TRP A 182 29.12 3.62 -7.66
N HIS A 183 28.30 3.29 -8.64
CA HIS A 183 28.00 1.91 -8.99
C HIS A 183 29.21 1.23 -9.66
N SER A 184 29.95 1.91 -10.56
CA SER A 184 31.09 1.35 -11.28
C SER A 184 32.23 0.93 -10.36
N ARG A 185 32.53 1.68 -9.30
CA ARG A 185 33.61 1.36 -8.33
C ARG A 185 33.33 0.12 -7.48
N PHE A 186 32.07 -0.23 -7.25
CA PHE A 186 31.68 -1.35 -6.39
C PHE A 186 31.22 -2.58 -7.17
N LYS A 187 30.87 -2.42 -8.45
CA LYS A 187 30.31 -3.49 -9.28
C LYS A 187 31.24 -4.70 -9.42
N GLU A 188 32.53 -4.47 -9.54
CA GLU A 188 33.51 -5.57 -9.59
C GLU A 188 33.58 -6.36 -8.28
N ARG A 189 33.46 -5.66 -7.14
CA ARG A 189 33.51 -6.27 -5.81
C ARG A 189 32.16 -6.87 -5.38
N TYR A 190 31.05 -6.29 -5.87
CA TYR A 190 29.69 -6.67 -5.53
C TYR A 190 28.82 -6.77 -6.81
N PRO A 191 29.00 -7.82 -7.62
CA PRO A 191 28.36 -7.91 -8.95
C PRO A 191 26.83 -7.99 -8.89
N LEU A 192 26.25 -8.40 -7.76
CA LEU A 192 24.80 -8.48 -7.55
C LEU A 192 24.20 -7.20 -6.94
N MET A 193 25.01 -6.16 -6.74
CA MET A 193 24.51 -4.90 -6.19
C MET A 193 23.62 -4.19 -7.22
N PRO A 194 22.36 -3.86 -6.87
CA PRO A 194 21.47 -3.14 -7.78
C PRO A 194 21.97 -1.72 -8.04
N SER A 195 21.60 -1.13 -9.16
CA SER A 195 21.84 0.29 -9.40
C SER A 195 21.13 1.13 -8.33
N TRP A 196 21.58 2.37 -8.12
CA TRP A 196 20.96 3.23 -7.11
C TRP A 196 19.45 3.47 -7.37
N LYS A 197 19.05 3.60 -8.63
CA LYS A 197 17.66 3.75 -9.05
C LYS A 197 16.87 2.47 -8.80
N GLU A 198 17.45 1.34 -9.11
CA GLU A 198 16.86 0.03 -8.85
C GLU A 198 16.71 -0.22 -7.35
N ALA A 199 17.72 0.12 -6.54
CA ALA A 199 17.66 0.03 -5.09
C ALA A 199 16.52 0.89 -4.51
N LEU A 200 16.36 2.15 -4.97
CA LEU A 200 15.26 3.01 -4.54
C LEU A 200 13.89 2.48 -4.98
N ASN A 201 13.79 1.96 -6.21
CA ASN A 201 12.58 1.31 -6.67
C ASN A 201 12.20 0.11 -5.79
N ASN A 202 13.15 -0.77 -5.52
CA ASN A 202 12.92 -1.95 -4.67
C ASN A 202 12.45 -1.55 -3.27
N ILE A 203 13.08 -0.55 -2.65
CA ILE A 203 12.69 -0.05 -1.33
C ILE A 203 11.25 0.50 -1.34
N HIS A 204 10.88 1.29 -2.33
CA HIS A 204 9.58 1.98 -2.36
C HIS A 204 8.46 1.16 -3.02
N LEU A 205 8.78 0.12 -3.78
CA LEU A 205 7.81 -0.86 -4.27
C LEU A 205 7.61 -2.02 -3.28
N GLY A 206 8.56 -2.19 -2.35
CA GLY A 206 8.50 -3.25 -1.33
C GLY A 206 8.92 -4.61 -1.87
N ASN A 207 9.84 -4.61 -2.83
CA ASN A 207 10.39 -5.84 -3.42
C ASN A 207 11.58 -6.35 -2.61
#